data_caf85f4a33c7c48eeb9acad00d68b84c
#
_entry.id   caf85f4a33c7c48eeb9acad00d68b84c
#
_cell.length_a   1.000
_cell.length_b   1.000
_cell.length_c   1.000
_cell.angle_alpha   90.00
_cell.angle_beta   90.00
_cell.angle_gamma   90.00
#
_symmetry.space_group_name_H-M   'P 1'
#
loop_
_entity.id
_entity.type
_entity.pdbx_description
1 polymer ?
#
loop_
_entity_poly.entity_id
_entity_poly.type
_entity_poly.pdbx_seq_one_letter_code
_entity_poly.pdbx_strand_id
1 'polypeptide(L)'
;LDRARLAQQLLAGAHIPTLLVHGILLQKDVESAPIKSLLAVHNGDDWLLFDPQNGHRGKPDNFLIWYRGEEELASVSGALLHDLQISVKRRVTSALDLATLRSELRDSLVGRISVLQLPVQTQGVYEVLLLVPFGILVIVILRNFVGFHSFGTFAPVLIALAFRETELVKGILLFVMIVSIGLLFRFYLERLRLLLVPRLAAVVTIVVLLMTAISIISDQMGTETGLSVSLFPMVIISMVIERMSIVWEERGAGTAIREGVGSLAIAALAYVVMSIDILAYWVTVFPEINLV
;
A
#
# COMPACT_ATOMS: atom_id res chain seq x y z
N LEU A 1 18.31 34.02 -26.79
CA LEU A 1 17.41 35.09 -26.33
C LEU A 1 17.01 36.02 -27.48
N ASP A 2 17.96 36.41 -28.33
CA ASP A 2 17.74 37.43 -29.36
C ASP A 2 16.71 37.03 -30.42
N ARG A 3 16.71 35.76 -30.88
CA ARG A 3 15.74 35.29 -31.89
C ARG A 3 14.31 35.26 -31.36
N ALA A 4 14.14 34.90 -30.11
CA ALA A 4 12.81 34.84 -29.48
C ALA A 4 12.23 36.26 -29.31
N ARG A 5 13.05 37.22 -28.88
CA ARG A 5 12.67 38.63 -28.78
C ARG A 5 12.35 39.24 -30.14
N LEU A 6 13.15 38.94 -31.14
CA LEU A 6 12.93 39.41 -32.50
C LEU A 6 11.62 38.89 -33.10
N ALA A 7 11.33 37.60 -32.89
CA ALA A 7 10.05 37.00 -33.28
C ALA A 7 8.87 37.63 -32.54
N GLN A 8 9.02 37.92 -31.25
CA GLN A 8 8.01 38.60 -30.44
C GLN A 8 7.72 39.99 -30.98
N GLN A 9 8.75 40.78 -31.31
CA GLN A 9 8.61 42.14 -31.89
C GLN A 9 7.92 42.13 -33.26
N LEU A 10 8.25 41.16 -34.10
CA LEU A 10 7.62 41.01 -35.41
C LEU A 10 6.14 40.67 -35.30
N LEU A 11 5.78 39.77 -34.39
CA LEU A 11 4.39 39.39 -34.15
C LEU A 11 3.58 40.49 -33.46
N ALA A 12 4.22 41.24 -32.56
CA ALA A 12 3.62 42.43 -31.96
C ALA A 12 3.28 43.50 -33.01
N GLY A 13 4.15 43.70 -34.01
CA GLY A 13 3.88 44.55 -35.15
C GLY A 13 2.69 44.09 -36.01
N ALA A 14 2.40 42.80 -36.00
CA ALA A 14 1.22 42.19 -36.63
C ALA A 14 -0.03 42.17 -35.74
N HIS A 15 0.01 42.77 -34.55
CA HIS A 15 -1.06 42.76 -33.51
C HIS A 15 -1.42 41.37 -33.00
N ILE A 16 -0.48 40.41 -33.07
CA ILE A 16 -0.68 39.08 -32.53
C ILE A 16 -0.13 39.04 -31.10
N PRO A 17 -0.96 38.74 -30.09
CA PRO A 17 -0.51 38.66 -28.69
C PRO A 17 0.52 37.56 -28.52
N THR A 18 1.67 37.90 -27.95
CA THR A 18 2.79 36.98 -27.76
C THR A 18 3.42 37.18 -26.38
N LEU A 19 3.88 36.07 -25.80
CA LEU A 19 4.54 36.05 -24.51
C LEU A 19 5.80 35.18 -24.57
N LEU A 20 6.90 35.64 -23.99
CA LEU A 20 8.09 34.81 -23.82
C LEU A 20 7.89 33.85 -22.64
N VAL A 21 8.25 32.59 -22.85
CA VAL A 21 8.25 31.56 -21.83
C VAL A 21 9.65 31.02 -21.68
N HIS A 22 10.22 31.25 -20.52
CA HIS A 22 11.59 30.82 -20.20
C HIS A 22 11.58 29.56 -19.36
N GLY A 23 12.51 28.66 -19.63
CA GLY A 23 12.60 27.41 -18.90
C GLY A 23 13.92 26.69 -19.15
N ILE A 24 14.00 25.52 -18.56
CA ILE A 24 15.19 24.68 -18.55
C ILE A 24 14.84 23.32 -19.17
N LEU A 25 15.75 22.80 -20.01
CA LEU A 25 15.67 21.44 -20.50
C LEU A 25 16.17 20.48 -19.38
N LEU A 26 15.29 19.62 -18.89
CA LEU A 26 15.65 18.61 -17.92
C LEU A 26 16.42 17.48 -18.61
N GLN A 27 17.74 17.54 -18.57
CA GLN A 27 18.64 16.47 -18.99
C GLN A 27 19.22 15.77 -17.76
N LYS A 28 19.63 14.50 -17.90
CA LYS A 28 20.19 13.76 -16.79
C LYS A 28 21.55 14.34 -16.38
N ASP A 29 21.68 14.68 -15.10
CA ASP A 29 22.94 15.04 -14.43
C ASP A 29 23.78 16.08 -15.21
N VAL A 30 23.18 17.23 -15.52
CA VAL A 30 23.86 18.34 -16.17
C VAL A 30 24.28 19.38 -15.12
N GLU A 31 25.57 19.68 -15.08
CA GLU A 31 26.13 20.68 -14.16
C GLU A 31 25.75 22.13 -14.52
N SER A 32 25.53 22.41 -15.80
CA SER A 32 25.09 23.72 -16.27
C SER A 32 24.01 23.56 -17.33
N ALA A 33 22.75 23.74 -16.94
CA ALA A 33 21.62 23.70 -17.87
C ALA A 33 21.35 25.09 -18.44
N PRO A 34 21.40 25.27 -19.78
CA PRO A 34 21.12 26.55 -20.39
C PRO A 34 19.62 26.88 -20.31
N ILE A 35 19.32 28.13 -20.03
CA ILE A 35 17.96 28.64 -20.09
C ILE A 35 17.54 28.73 -21.54
N LYS A 36 16.43 28.11 -21.90
CA LYS A 36 15.83 28.16 -23.24
C LYS A 36 14.54 28.98 -23.19
N SER A 37 14.38 29.83 -24.21
CA SER A 37 13.18 30.66 -24.34
C SER A 37 12.32 30.14 -25.48
N LEU A 38 11.06 29.89 -25.17
CA LEU A 38 10.00 29.56 -26.12
C LEU A 38 9.08 30.75 -26.30
N LEU A 39 8.39 30.82 -27.42
CA LEU A 39 7.44 31.87 -27.75
C LEU A 39 6.02 31.30 -27.59
N ALA A 40 5.21 31.86 -26.71
CA ALA A 40 3.79 31.61 -26.64
C ALA A 40 3.06 32.62 -27.52
N VAL A 41 2.24 32.16 -28.44
CA VAL A 41 1.44 32.93 -29.37
C VAL A 41 -0.03 32.61 -29.16
N HIS A 42 -0.86 33.64 -29.05
CA HIS A 42 -2.30 33.47 -28.92
C HIS A 42 -2.96 33.43 -30.30
N ASN A 43 -3.71 32.38 -30.60
CA ASN A 43 -4.37 32.21 -31.89
C ASN A 43 -5.85 32.66 -31.92
N GLY A 44 -6.30 33.31 -30.86
CA GLY A 44 -7.71 33.70 -30.66
C GLY A 44 -8.42 32.88 -29.60
N ASP A 45 -8.14 31.57 -29.53
CA ASP A 45 -8.75 30.67 -28.55
C ASP A 45 -7.74 30.20 -27.49
N ASP A 46 -6.55 29.78 -27.93
CA ASP A 46 -5.55 29.14 -27.06
C ASP A 46 -4.14 29.75 -27.23
N TRP A 47 -3.30 29.52 -26.21
CA TRP A 47 -1.87 29.82 -26.26
C TRP A 47 -1.07 28.67 -26.83
N LEU A 48 -0.42 28.88 -27.97
CA LEU A 48 0.41 27.89 -28.62
C LEU A 48 1.90 28.21 -28.39
N LEU A 49 2.67 27.23 -27.95
CA LEU A 49 4.10 27.36 -27.74
C LEU A 49 4.86 27.01 -29.02
N PHE A 50 5.86 27.81 -29.35
CA PHE A 50 6.75 27.61 -30.48
C PHE A 50 8.21 27.72 -30.04
N ASP A 51 9.05 26.88 -30.58
CA ASP A 51 10.49 27.01 -30.45
C ASP A 51 11.01 27.97 -31.55
N PRO A 52 11.50 29.16 -31.17
CA PRO A 52 11.97 30.14 -32.17
C PRO A 52 13.24 29.72 -32.89
N GLN A 53 13.93 28.66 -32.47
CA GLN A 53 15.12 28.14 -33.13
C GLN A 53 14.77 27.15 -34.23
N ASN A 54 13.79 26.30 -34.04
CA ASN A 54 13.49 25.17 -34.92
C ASN A 54 12.09 25.29 -35.56
N GLY A 55 11.29 26.26 -35.15
CA GLY A 55 9.91 26.41 -35.59
C GLY A 55 8.94 25.31 -35.11
N HIS A 56 9.39 24.40 -34.23
CA HIS A 56 8.52 23.32 -33.72
C HIS A 56 7.42 23.87 -32.84
N ARG A 57 6.21 23.39 -33.09
CA ARG A 57 5.02 23.68 -32.28
C ARG A 57 4.95 22.72 -31.10
N GLY A 58 4.68 23.26 -29.92
CA GLY A 58 4.49 22.51 -28.70
C GLY A 58 5.63 22.67 -27.70
N LYS A 59 5.37 22.22 -26.47
CA LYS A 59 6.36 22.20 -25.41
C LYS A 59 7.17 20.90 -25.51
N PRO A 60 8.51 20.93 -25.49
CA PRO A 60 9.30 19.71 -25.34
C PRO A 60 8.95 18.95 -24.04
N ASP A 61 8.89 17.62 -24.06
CA ASP A 61 8.47 16.79 -22.93
C ASP A 61 9.32 17.00 -21.68
N ASN A 62 10.59 17.28 -21.85
CA ASN A 62 11.56 17.52 -20.78
C ASN A 62 11.80 19.01 -20.49
N PHE A 63 10.91 19.91 -20.92
CA PHE A 63 11.03 21.35 -20.70
C PHE A 63 10.28 21.78 -19.44
N LEU A 64 11.01 22.26 -18.43
CA LEU A 64 10.47 22.88 -17.23
C LEU A 64 10.29 24.38 -17.45
N ILE A 65 9.04 24.84 -17.45
CA ILE A 65 8.75 26.28 -17.50
C ILE A 65 9.14 26.89 -16.15
N TRP A 66 10.01 27.89 -16.18
CA TRP A 66 10.45 28.59 -14.99
C TRP A 66 9.64 29.88 -14.75
N TYR A 67 9.59 30.74 -15.75
CA TYR A 67 8.81 31.96 -15.67
C TYR A 67 8.26 32.39 -17.05
N ARG A 68 7.34 33.35 -17.02
CA ARG A 68 6.69 33.89 -18.23
C ARG A 68 6.80 35.40 -18.23
N GLY A 69 7.05 35.97 -19.38
CA GLY A 69 7.19 37.42 -19.56
C GLY A 69 8.65 37.90 -19.61
N GLU A 70 8.86 39.17 -19.39
CA GLU A 70 10.16 39.85 -19.49
C GLU A 70 10.88 40.03 -18.13
N GLU A 71 10.32 39.48 -17.06
CA GLU A 71 10.92 39.57 -15.73
C GLU A 71 12.25 38.84 -15.66
N GLU A 72 13.19 39.37 -14.88
CA GLU A 72 14.48 38.73 -14.66
C GLU A 72 14.33 37.47 -13.80
N LEU A 73 15.11 36.43 -14.11
CA LEU A 73 15.10 35.12 -13.47
C LEU A 73 15.36 35.18 -11.95
N ALA A 74 16.15 36.13 -11.53
CA ALA A 74 16.46 36.44 -10.17
C ALA A 74 16.82 37.92 -10.03
N SER A 75 16.22 38.59 -9.05
CA SER A 75 16.59 39.93 -8.68
C SER A 75 17.48 39.89 -7.45
N VAL A 76 18.65 40.48 -7.52
CA VAL A 76 19.56 40.60 -6.37
C VAL A 76 19.65 42.07 -5.96
N SER A 77 19.28 42.37 -4.73
CA SER A 77 19.39 43.71 -4.20
C SER A 77 20.84 44.02 -3.82
N GLY A 78 21.43 45.00 -4.52
CA GLY A 78 22.76 45.51 -4.23
C GLY A 78 23.93 44.83 -4.94
N ALA A 79 23.69 43.93 -5.93
CA ALA A 79 24.73 43.32 -6.76
C ALA A 79 24.23 43.07 -8.19
N LEU A 80 25.19 43.04 -9.14
CA LEU A 80 24.90 42.65 -10.55
C LEU A 80 25.07 41.15 -10.69
N LEU A 81 24.03 40.46 -11.18
CA LEU A 81 24.09 39.04 -11.52
C LEU A 81 24.86 38.89 -12.84
N HIS A 82 26.09 38.36 -12.76
CA HIS A 82 26.93 38.23 -13.95
C HIS A 82 26.78 36.89 -14.66
N ASP A 83 26.55 35.79 -13.91
CA ASP A 83 26.37 34.46 -14.50
C ASP A 83 25.51 33.59 -13.59
N LEU A 84 24.39 33.11 -14.11
CA LEU A 84 23.49 32.20 -13.39
C LEU A 84 23.66 30.79 -13.92
N GLN A 85 24.33 29.94 -13.16
CA GLN A 85 24.48 28.53 -13.50
C GLN A 85 23.42 27.70 -12.78
N ILE A 86 22.64 26.95 -13.53
CA ILE A 86 21.60 26.08 -13.01
C ILE A 86 22.03 24.63 -13.22
N SER A 87 22.23 23.89 -12.13
CA SER A 87 22.50 22.46 -12.20
C SER A 87 21.21 21.66 -12.09
N VAL A 88 21.10 20.62 -12.92
CA VAL A 88 19.98 19.67 -12.90
C VAL A 88 20.48 18.31 -12.43
N LYS A 89 20.05 17.88 -11.23
CA LYS A 89 20.41 16.58 -10.68
C LYS A 89 19.18 15.70 -10.59
N ARG A 90 19.25 14.49 -11.14
CA ARG A 90 18.18 13.50 -10.99
C ARG A 90 18.16 12.92 -9.59
N ARG A 91 17.06 13.11 -8.88
CA ARG A 91 16.80 12.42 -7.60
C ARG A 91 15.74 11.35 -7.84
N VAL A 92 16.08 10.12 -7.49
CA VAL A 92 15.11 9.04 -7.42
C VAL A 92 14.46 9.13 -6.05
N THR A 93 13.19 9.46 -6.03
CA THR A 93 12.40 9.58 -4.80
C THR A 93 11.33 8.48 -4.84
N SER A 94 11.06 7.86 -3.70
CA SER A 94 10.00 6.86 -3.63
C SER A 94 8.64 7.49 -3.97
N ALA A 95 7.74 6.71 -4.53
CA ALA A 95 6.39 7.22 -4.83
C ALA A 95 5.65 7.65 -3.56
N LEU A 96 5.98 7.04 -2.42
CA LEU A 96 5.51 7.42 -1.08
C LEU A 96 5.94 8.84 -0.68
N ASP A 97 7.23 9.18 -0.86
CA ASP A 97 7.75 10.52 -0.56
C ASP A 97 7.11 11.59 -1.47
N LEU A 98 6.82 11.22 -2.73
CA LEU A 98 6.10 12.11 -3.66
C LEU A 98 4.63 12.31 -3.25
N ALA A 99 4.00 11.26 -2.74
CA ALA A 99 2.61 11.33 -2.26
C ALA A 99 2.51 12.20 -1.00
N THR A 100 3.47 12.11 -0.06
CA THR A 100 3.53 12.97 1.13
C THR A 100 3.76 14.43 0.77
N LEU A 101 4.71 14.73 -0.12
CA LEU A 101 4.95 16.07 -0.64
C LEU A 101 3.72 16.66 -1.35
N ARG A 102 2.99 15.84 -2.11
CA ARG A 102 1.74 16.28 -2.75
C ARG A 102 0.60 16.49 -1.76
N SER A 103 0.54 15.70 -0.69
CA SER A 103 -0.47 15.88 0.36
C SER A 103 -0.24 17.16 1.18
N GLU A 104 1.01 17.53 1.41
CA GLU A 104 1.39 18.79 2.06
C GLU A 104 1.05 20.02 1.19
N LEU A 105 1.19 19.90 -0.13
CA LEU A 105 0.88 20.98 -1.09
C LEU A 105 -0.62 21.11 -1.38
N ARG A 106 -1.41 20.09 -1.12
CA ARG A 106 -2.86 20.11 -1.23
C ARG A 106 -3.49 20.32 0.15
N ASP A 107 -4.00 21.50 0.38
CA ASP A 107 -4.79 21.86 1.57
C ASP A 107 -6.18 21.19 1.53
N SER A 108 -6.23 19.91 1.12
CA SER A 108 -7.46 19.12 1.04
C SER A 108 -7.63 18.32 2.32
N LEU A 109 -8.87 18.21 2.80
CA LEU A 109 -9.23 17.37 3.96
C LEU A 109 -8.73 15.93 3.80
N VAL A 110 -8.69 15.39 2.58
CA VAL A 110 -8.18 14.06 2.25
C VAL A 110 -6.67 13.96 2.51
N GLY A 111 -5.88 15.02 2.24
CA GLY A 111 -4.45 15.06 2.54
C GLY A 111 -4.16 15.03 4.05
N ARG A 112 -5.04 15.61 4.88
CA ARG A 112 -4.89 15.63 6.35
C ARG A 112 -5.20 14.30 7.01
N ILE A 113 -5.98 13.43 6.36
CA ILE A 113 -6.39 12.09 6.88
C ILE A 113 -5.54 10.97 6.25
N SER A 114 -4.47 11.31 5.54
CA SER A 114 -3.63 10.29 4.89
C SER A 114 -2.85 9.45 5.91
N VAL A 115 -2.90 8.14 5.74
CA VAL A 115 -2.10 7.15 6.51
C VAL A 115 -0.60 7.43 6.40
N LEU A 116 -0.17 8.09 5.32
CA LEU A 116 1.23 8.44 5.05
C LEU A 116 1.83 9.47 6.01
N GLN A 117 0.99 10.20 6.76
CA GLN A 117 1.45 11.14 7.79
C GLN A 117 1.77 10.47 9.14
N LEU A 118 1.43 9.19 9.29
CA LEU A 118 1.66 8.46 10.52
C LEU A 118 3.13 8.00 10.63
N PRO A 119 3.65 7.76 11.84
CA PRO A 119 4.96 7.15 12.04
C PRO A 119 5.06 5.82 11.30
N VAL A 120 6.24 5.51 10.74
CA VAL A 120 6.47 4.30 9.90
C VAL A 120 6.00 3.01 10.59
N GLN A 121 6.18 2.90 11.90
CA GLN A 121 5.72 1.75 12.70
C GLN A 121 4.20 1.59 12.66
N THR A 122 3.48 2.71 12.67
CA THR A 122 2.01 2.74 12.64
C THR A 122 1.47 2.50 11.24
N GLN A 123 2.20 2.95 10.20
CA GLN A 123 1.81 2.75 8.81
C GLN A 123 1.66 1.25 8.46
N GLY A 124 2.59 0.40 8.91
CA GLY A 124 2.51 -1.05 8.69
C GLY A 124 1.24 -1.69 9.28
N VAL A 125 0.80 -1.23 10.46
CA VAL A 125 -0.45 -1.71 11.07
C VAL A 125 -1.67 -1.29 10.24
N TYR A 126 -1.71 -0.03 9.79
CA TYR A 126 -2.82 0.47 8.97
C TYR A 126 -2.84 -0.15 7.58
N GLU A 127 -1.69 -0.43 6.97
CA GLU A 127 -1.60 -1.18 5.71
C GLU A 127 -2.32 -2.53 5.81
N VAL A 128 -2.03 -3.29 6.89
CA VAL A 128 -2.70 -4.57 7.13
C VAL A 128 -4.20 -4.39 7.34
N LEU A 129 -4.61 -3.39 8.12
CA LEU A 129 -6.03 -3.12 8.39
C LEU A 129 -6.80 -2.72 7.11
N LEU A 130 -6.18 -1.94 6.24
CA LEU A 130 -6.79 -1.52 4.97
C LEU A 130 -6.91 -2.67 3.96
N LEU A 131 -6.11 -3.73 4.08
CA LEU A 131 -6.21 -4.93 3.25
C LEU A 131 -7.32 -5.90 3.72
N VAL A 132 -7.80 -5.78 4.96
CA VAL A 132 -8.86 -6.64 5.50
C VAL A 132 -10.13 -6.64 4.65
N PRO A 133 -10.68 -5.49 4.19
CA PRO A 133 -11.86 -5.47 3.34
C PRO A 133 -11.70 -6.29 2.06
N PHE A 134 -10.50 -6.26 1.43
CA PHE A 134 -10.20 -7.07 0.25
C PHE A 134 -10.15 -8.56 0.58
N GLY A 135 -9.58 -8.92 1.72
CA GLY A 135 -9.64 -10.29 2.24
C GLY A 135 -11.08 -10.76 2.42
N ILE A 136 -11.93 -9.92 3.01
CA ILE A 136 -13.37 -10.22 3.17
C ILE A 136 -14.05 -10.36 1.81
N LEU A 137 -13.78 -9.48 0.87
CA LEU A 137 -14.34 -9.55 -0.48
C LEU A 137 -14.02 -10.89 -1.16
N VAL A 138 -12.75 -11.33 -1.10
CA VAL A 138 -12.32 -12.63 -1.63
C VAL A 138 -13.10 -13.76 -0.97
N ILE A 139 -13.27 -13.73 0.35
CA ILE A 139 -14.01 -14.75 1.10
C ILE A 139 -15.48 -14.79 0.67
N VAL A 140 -16.11 -13.63 0.53
CA VAL A 140 -17.50 -13.51 0.09
C VAL A 140 -17.67 -14.08 -1.32
N ILE A 141 -16.75 -13.75 -2.23
CA ILE A 141 -16.75 -14.29 -3.61
C ILE A 141 -16.61 -15.80 -3.58
N LEU A 142 -15.62 -16.34 -2.89
CA LEU A 142 -15.37 -17.79 -2.82
C LEU A 142 -16.53 -18.55 -2.17
N ARG A 143 -17.13 -17.97 -1.16
CA ARG A 143 -18.26 -18.58 -0.47
C ARG A 143 -19.55 -18.54 -1.29
N ASN A 144 -19.87 -17.41 -1.93
CA ASN A 144 -21.14 -17.23 -2.61
C ASN A 144 -21.13 -17.76 -4.06
N PHE A 145 -20.01 -17.63 -4.77
CA PHE A 145 -19.91 -18.06 -6.16
C PHE A 145 -19.35 -19.48 -6.31
N VAL A 146 -18.37 -19.86 -5.50
CA VAL A 146 -17.74 -21.18 -5.58
C VAL A 146 -18.40 -22.20 -4.64
N GLY A 147 -19.10 -21.72 -3.60
CA GLY A 147 -19.82 -22.58 -2.66
C GLY A 147 -18.92 -23.23 -1.59
N PHE A 148 -17.79 -22.65 -1.27
CA PHE A 148 -16.94 -23.14 -0.18
C PHE A 148 -17.64 -23.03 1.17
N HIS A 149 -17.62 -24.13 1.94
CA HIS A 149 -18.13 -24.15 3.30
C HIS A 149 -17.03 -23.72 4.28
N SER A 150 -17.33 -22.78 5.15
CA SER A 150 -16.37 -22.25 6.14
C SER A 150 -17.06 -21.91 7.45
N PHE A 151 -16.28 -21.79 8.53
CA PHE A 151 -16.75 -21.33 9.85
C PHE A 151 -17.09 -19.84 9.84
N GLY A 152 -18.14 -19.45 9.12
CA GLY A 152 -18.51 -18.05 8.94
C GLY A 152 -17.56 -17.29 8.00
N THR A 153 -17.63 -15.95 8.02
CA THR A 153 -16.79 -15.08 7.18
C THR A 153 -15.56 -14.58 7.92
N PHE A 154 -15.65 -14.36 9.22
CA PHE A 154 -14.59 -13.76 10.03
C PHE A 154 -13.42 -14.71 10.30
N ALA A 155 -13.68 -15.99 10.59
CA ALA A 155 -12.62 -16.93 10.91
C ALA A 155 -11.58 -17.07 9.80
N PRO A 156 -11.93 -17.23 8.51
CA PRO A 156 -10.94 -17.27 7.44
C PRO A 156 -10.13 -15.98 7.26
N VAL A 157 -10.73 -14.79 7.48
CA VAL A 157 -10.00 -13.51 7.43
C VAL A 157 -8.93 -13.45 8.50
N LEU A 158 -9.30 -13.83 9.73
CA LEU A 158 -8.38 -13.81 10.86
C LEU A 158 -7.24 -14.82 10.67
N ILE A 159 -7.53 -15.99 10.11
CA ILE A 159 -6.50 -16.99 9.76
C ILE A 159 -5.58 -16.45 8.68
N ALA A 160 -6.11 -15.76 7.66
CA ALA A 160 -5.30 -15.13 6.60
C ALA A 160 -4.35 -14.05 7.17
N LEU A 161 -4.83 -13.26 8.13
CA LEU A 161 -4.00 -12.28 8.85
C LEU A 161 -2.90 -12.96 9.68
N ALA A 162 -3.22 -14.08 10.34
CA ALA A 162 -2.22 -14.85 11.09
C ALA A 162 -1.12 -15.41 10.15
N PHE A 163 -1.46 -15.81 8.93
CA PHE A 163 -0.48 -16.27 7.95
C PHE A 163 0.45 -15.15 7.47
N ARG A 164 0.02 -13.90 7.56
CA ARG A 164 0.87 -12.76 7.20
C ARG A 164 2.07 -12.60 8.15
N GLU A 165 1.91 -13.03 9.40
CA GLU A 165 2.99 -13.01 10.39
C GLU A 165 3.88 -14.27 10.35
N THR A 166 3.32 -15.42 9.91
CA THR A 166 4.01 -16.72 9.99
C THR A 166 4.47 -17.26 8.65
N GLU A 167 4.22 -16.57 7.54
CA GLU A 167 4.30 -17.07 6.17
C GLU A 167 3.28 -18.20 5.87
N LEU A 168 2.87 -18.35 4.59
CA LEU A 168 1.78 -19.25 4.24
C LEU A 168 2.04 -20.72 4.59
N VAL A 169 3.18 -21.27 4.16
CA VAL A 169 3.47 -22.70 4.30
C VAL A 169 3.70 -23.07 5.77
N LYS A 170 4.53 -22.30 6.46
CA LYS A 170 4.79 -22.49 7.90
C LYS A 170 3.51 -22.26 8.71
N GLY A 171 2.74 -21.23 8.37
CA GLY A 171 1.48 -20.91 9.01
C GLY A 171 0.44 -22.02 8.87
N ILE A 172 0.24 -22.61 7.69
CA ILE A 172 -0.67 -23.74 7.47
C ILE A 172 -0.25 -24.95 8.32
N LEU A 173 1.04 -25.29 8.30
CA LEU A 173 1.55 -26.45 9.04
C LEU A 173 1.37 -26.27 10.55
N LEU A 174 1.73 -25.10 11.08
CA LEU A 174 1.53 -24.76 12.48
C LEU A 174 0.05 -24.76 12.86
N PHE A 175 -0.79 -24.14 12.04
CA PHE A 175 -2.23 -24.07 12.27
C PHE A 175 -2.84 -25.48 12.37
N VAL A 176 -2.57 -26.35 11.39
CA VAL A 176 -3.09 -27.73 11.38
C VAL A 176 -2.58 -28.50 12.59
N MET A 177 -1.29 -28.38 12.93
CA MET A 177 -0.70 -29.05 14.08
C MET A 177 -1.34 -28.61 15.41
N ILE A 178 -1.44 -27.30 15.65
CA ILE A 178 -1.98 -26.77 16.90
C ILE A 178 -3.49 -27.05 17.01
N VAL A 179 -4.24 -26.89 15.91
CA VAL A 179 -5.68 -27.21 15.90
C VAL A 179 -5.92 -28.70 16.17
N SER A 180 -5.14 -29.60 15.56
CA SER A 180 -5.28 -31.05 15.79
C SER A 180 -5.01 -31.43 17.24
N ILE A 181 -3.92 -30.93 17.83
CA ILE A 181 -3.58 -31.18 19.23
C ILE A 181 -4.63 -30.52 20.15
N GLY A 182 -5.03 -29.28 19.86
CA GLY A 182 -6.04 -28.55 20.61
C GLY A 182 -7.40 -29.28 20.63
N LEU A 183 -7.82 -29.87 19.50
CA LEU A 183 -9.04 -30.71 19.43
C LEU A 183 -8.92 -31.97 20.28
N LEU A 184 -7.78 -32.65 20.30
CA LEU A 184 -7.57 -33.81 21.18
C LEU A 184 -7.75 -33.43 22.64
N PHE A 185 -7.13 -32.33 23.07
CA PHE A 185 -7.31 -31.83 24.44
C PHE A 185 -8.74 -31.37 24.68
N ARG A 186 -9.37 -30.75 23.73
CA ARG A 186 -10.76 -30.30 23.83
C ARG A 186 -11.72 -31.47 24.06
N PHE A 187 -11.57 -32.59 23.32
CA PHE A 187 -12.37 -33.80 23.53
C PHE A 187 -12.09 -34.48 24.87
N TYR A 188 -10.84 -34.43 25.35
CA TYR A 188 -10.51 -34.90 26.68
C TYR A 188 -11.20 -34.07 27.78
N LEU A 189 -11.19 -32.73 27.67
CA LEU A 189 -11.84 -31.81 28.60
C LEU A 189 -13.37 -31.97 28.61
N GLU A 190 -13.95 -32.36 27.48
CA GLU A 190 -15.39 -32.66 27.41
C GLU A 190 -15.79 -33.85 28.29
N ARG A 191 -14.96 -34.88 28.37
CA ARG A 191 -15.18 -36.01 29.28
C ARG A 191 -15.23 -35.58 30.76
N LEU A 192 -14.57 -34.49 31.11
CA LEU A 192 -14.58 -33.91 32.46
C LEU A 192 -15.85 -33.13 32.77
N ARG A 193 -16.80 -33.02 31.82
CA ARG A 193 -18.07 -32.28 31.95
C ARG A 193 -17.90 -30.84 32.42
N LEU A 194 -16.83 -30.17 31.99
CA LEU A 194 -16.59 -28.78 32.33
C LEU A 194 -17.63 -27.87 31.69
N LEU A 195 -18.01 -26.81 32.40
CA LEU A 195 -18.83 -25.74 31.87
C LEU A 195 -18.11 -25.05 30.70
N LEU A 196 -18.86 -24.39 29.84
CA LEU A 196 -18.33 -23.78 28.60
C LEU A 196 -17.18 -22.80 28.86
N VAL A 197 -17.31 -21.92 29.86
CA VAL A 197 -16.29 -20.88 30.15
C VAL A 197 -14.97 -21.48 30.66
N PRO A 198 -14.94 -22.36 31.68
CA PRO A 198 -13.71 -23.03 32.13
C PRO A 198 -13.06 -23.87 31.00
N ARG A 199 -13.87 -24.49 30.15
CA ARG A 199 -13.41 -25.30 29.03
C ARG A 199 -12.69 -24.43 28.01
N LEU A 200 -13.26 -23.28 27.66
CA LEU A 200 -12.65 -22.32 26.72
C LEU A 200 -11.35 -21.75 27.31
N ALA A 201 -11.30 -21.39 28.58
CA ALA A 201 -10.09 -20.94 29.24
C ALA A 201 -8.99 -22.01 29.23
N ALA A 202 -9.32 -23.28 29.46
CA ALA A 202 -8.36 -24.38 29.41
C ALA A 202 -7.82 -24.59 27.98
N VAL A 203 -8.66 -24.49 26.93
CA VAL A 203 -8.22 -24.59 25.53
C VAL A 203 -7.26 -23.45 25.18
N VAL A 204 -7.57 -22.22 25.57
CA VAL A 204 -6.68 -21.05 25.36
C VAL A 204 -5.33 -21.31 26.05
N THR A 205 -5.34 -21.77 27.32
CA THR A 205 -4.10 -22.05 28.05
C THR A 205 -3.26 -23.12 27.35
N ILE A 206 -3.89 -24.19 26.86
CA ILE A 206 -3.20 -25.26 26.13
C ILE A 206 -2.60 -24.70 24.81
N VAL A 207 -3.34 -23.88 24.08
CA VAL A 207 -2.82 -23.26 22.84
C VAL A 207 -1.61 -22.36 23.13
N VAL A 208 -1.66 -21.57 24.20
CA VAL A 208 -0.52 -20.75 24.65
C VAL A 208 0.70 -21.62 24.94
N LEU A 209 0.52 -22.67 25.73
CA LEU A 209 1.62 -23.59 26.08
C LEU A 209 2.21 -24.28 24.84
N LEU A 210 1.35 -24.72 23.90
CA LEU A 210 1.78 -25.32 22.64
C LEU A 210 2.59 -24.34 21.80
N MET A 211 2.10 -23.12 21.62
CA MET A 211 2.80 -22.10 20.86
C MET A 211 4.15 -21.75 21.50
N THR A 212 4.18 -21.61 22.82
CA THR A 212 5.42 -21.35 23.56
C THR A 212 6.41 -22.52 23.41
N ALA A 213 5.95 -23.76 23.53
CA ALA A 213 6.81 -24.94 23.34
C ALA A 213 7.37 -25.01 21.92
N ILE A 214 6.55 -24.75 20.90
CA ILE A 214 6.98 -24.72 19.49
C ILE A 214 8.01 -23.61 19.27
N SER A 215 7.78 -22.43 19.85
CA SER A 215 8.72 -21.30 19.75
C SER A 215 10.09 -21.66 20.34
N ILE A 216 10.11 -22.27 21.53
CA ILE A 216 11.36 -22.71 22.19
C ILE A 216 12.09 -23.78 21.36
N ILE A 217 11.35 -24.76 20.83
CA ILE A 217 11.94 -25.82 19.99
C ILE A 217 12.49 -25.23 18.68
N SER A 218 11.77 -24.31 18.06
CA SER A 218 12.20 -23.64 16.82
C SER A 218 13.48 -22.83 17.03
N ASP A 219 13.58 -22.12 18.14
CA ASP A 219 14.77 -21.35 18.52
C ASP A 219 15.99 -22.27 18.72
N GLN A 220 15.81 -23.38 19.44
CA GLN A 220 16.88 -24.38 19.66
C GLN A 220 17.35 -25.06 18.36
N MET A 221 16.47 -25.19 17.37
CA MET A 221 16.83 -25.74 16.06
C MET A 221 17.48 -24.71 15.12
N GLY A 222 17.67 -23.46 15.57
CA GLY A 222 18.27 -22.38 14.79
C GLY A 222 17.48 -22.00 13.55
N THR A 223 16.22 -22.38 13.49
CA THR A 223 15.30 -21.90 12.45
C THR A 223 14.78 -20.55 12.90
N GLU A 224 15.20 -19.48 12.21
CA GLU A 224 14.60 -18.13 12.36
C GLU A 224 13.15 -18.13 11.86
N THR A 225 12.34 -19.05 12.37
CA THR A 225 10.90 -18.91 12.29
C THR A 225 10.57 -17.83 13.29
N GLY A 226 10.44 -16.59 12.81
CA GLY A 226 9.88 -15.48 13.57
C GLY A 226 8.43 -15.79 13.97
N LEU A 227 8.27 -16.82 14.82
CA LEU A 227 7.07 -17.03 15.59
C LEU A 227 7.05 -15.90 16.62
N SER A 228 6.75 -14.70 16.14
CA SER A 228 6.26 -13.67 17.01
C SER A 228 5.09 -14.31 17.76
N VAL A 229 5.25 -14.51 19.07
CA VAL A 229 4.17 -14.94 19.95
C VAL A 229 3.20 -13.76 20.02
N SER A 230 2.55 -13.51 18.89
CA SER A 230 1.53 -12.49 18.77
C SER A 230 0.28 -13.02 19.47
N LEU A 231 -0.28 -12.25 20.36
CA LEU A 231 -1.56 -12.54 21.02
C LEU A 231 -2.66 -12.85 19.99
N PHE A 232 -2.54 -12.31 18.80
CA PHE A 232 -3.53 -12.38 17.75
C PHE A 232 -3.72 -13.80 17.16
N PRO A 233 -2.69 -14.51 16.69
CA PRO A 233 -2.83 -15.89 16.22
C PRO A 233 -3.36 -16.84 17.28
N MET A 234 -2.97 -16.66 18.53
CA MET A 234 -3.37 -17.51 19.65
C MET A 234 -4.88 -17.47 19.91
N VAL A 235 -5.47 -16.28 19.96
CA VAL A 235 -6.92 -16.11 20.14
C VAL A 235 -7.69 -16.71 18.96
N ILE A 236 -7.19 -16.51 17.73
CA ILE A 236 -7.83 -17.03 16.53
C ILE A 236 -7.85 -18.56 16.52
N ILE A 237 -6.72 -19.19 16.81
CA ILE A 237 -6.60 -20.65 16.84
C ILE A 237 -7.53 -21.24 17.89
N SER A 238 -7.58 -20.63 19.08
CA SER A 238 -8.48 -21.08 20.16
C SER A 238 -9.95 -20.97 19.75
N MET A 239 -10.33 -19.88 19.08
CA MET A 239 -11.68 -19.68 18.55
C MET A 239 -12.02 -20.70 17.46
N VAL A 240 -11.06 -21.05 16.59
CA VAL A 240 -11.26 -22.06 15.54
C VAL A 240 -11.45 -23.45 16.16
N ILE A 241 -10.64 -23.83 17.17
CA ILE A 241 -10.77 -25.08 17.89
C ILE A 241 -12.16 -25.20 18.53
N GLU A 242 -12.63 -24.16 19.19
CA GLU A 242 -13.95 -24.13 19.80
C GLU A 242 -15.06 -24.26 18.74
N ARG A 243 -14.99 -23.48 17.66
CA ARG A 243 -15.95 -23.56 16.56
C ARG A 243 -15.98 -24.94 15.90
N MET A 244 -14.80 -25.50 15.64
CA MET A 244 -14.68 -26.83 15.03
C MET A 244 -15.28 -27.91 15.94
N SER A 245 -15.08 -27.79 17.24
CA SER A 245 -15.65 -28.69 18.22
C SER A 245 -17.18 -28.61 18.30
N ILE A 246 -17.75 -27.40 18.29
CA ILE A 246 -19.21 -27.20 18.27
C ILE A 246 -19.83 -27.84 17.02
N VAL A 247 -19.25 -27.58 15.84
CA VAL A 247 -19.74 -28.20 14.60
C VAL A 247 -19.61 -29.71 14.61
N TRP A 248 -18.54 -30.22 15.24
CA TRP A 248 -18.36 -31.67 15.42
C TRP A 248 -19.47 -32.30 16.25
N GLU A 249 -19.82 -31.69 17.38
CA GLU A 249 -20.89 -32.13 18.25
C GLU A 249 -22.28 -32.02 17.62
N GLU A 250 -22.56 -30.91 16.90
CA GLU A 250 -23.87 -30.64 16.32
C GLU A 250 -24.14 -31.36 14.99
N ARG A 251 -23.13 -31.42 14.13
CA ARG A 251 -23.30 -31.84 12.72
C ARG A 251 -22.37 -33.00 12.31
N GLY A 252 -21.58 -33.51 13.25
CA GLY A 252 -20.67 -34.63 13.06
C GLY A 252 -19.29 -34.25 12.50
N ALA A 253 -18.36 -35.21 12.67
CA ALA A 253 -16.95 -35.06 12.32
C ALA A 253 -16.69 -34.67 10.86
N GLY A 254 -17.41 -35.30 9.94
CA GLY A 254 -17.23 -35.05 8.51
C GLY A 254 -17.52 -33.59 8.12
N THR A 255 -18.57 -33.01 8.68
CA THR A 255 -18.94 -31.60 8.47
C THR A 255 -17.92 -30.66 9.07
N ALA A 256 -17.47 -30.93 10.32
CA ALA A 256 -16.47 -30.13 10.99
C ALA A 256 -15.14 -30.08 10.23
N ILE A 257 -14.66 -31.23 9.75
CA ILE A 257 -13.43 -31.31 8.96
C ILE A 257 -13.61 -30.57 7.62
N ARG A 258 -14.75 -30.75 6.94
CA ARG A 258 -15.01 -30.08 5.67
C ARG A 258 -15.06 -28.55 5.82
N GLU A 259 -15.73 -28.04 6.85
CA GLU A 259 -15.77 -26.60 7.12
C GLU A 259 -14.41 -26.06 7.59
N GLY A 260 -13.63 -26.85 8.34
CA GLY A 260 -12.28 -26.50 8.76
C GLY A 260 -11.31 -26.39 7.59
N VAL A 261 -11.27 -27.41 6.74
CA VAL A 261 -10.43 -27.40 5.51
C VAL A 261 -10.89 -26.31 4.56
N GLY A 262 -12.19 -26.12 4.40
CA GLY A 262 -12.73 -25.02 3.59
C GLY A 262 -12.31 -23.63 4.11
N SER A 263 -12.37 -23.43 5.44
CA SER A 263 -11.91 -22.18 6.07
C SER A 263 -10.42 -21.94 5.85
N LEU A 264 -9.60 -22.99 5.94
CA LEU A 264 -8.16 -22.92 5.72
C LEU A 264 -7.85 -22.61 4.25
N ALA A 265 -8.52 -23.26 3.30
CA ALA A 265 -8.35 -23.01 1.87
C ALA A 265 -8.72 -21.57 1.48
N ILE A 266 -9.86 -21.09 1.98
CA ILE A 266 -10.30 -19.71 1.76
C ILE A 266 -9.31 -18.72 2.38
N ALA A 267 -8.82 -18.99 3.60
CA ALA A 267 -7.83 -18.16 4.27
C ALA A 267 -6.51 -18.09 3.49
N ALA A 268 -6.05 -19.22 2.95
CA ALA A 268 -4.86 -19.26 2.12
C ALA A 268 -5.01 -18.42 0.84
N LEU A 269 -6.17 -18.50 0.17
CA LEU A 269 -6.45 -17.68 -1.00
C LEU A 269 -6.57 -16.18 -0.66
N ALA A 270 -7.24 -15.85 0.44
CA ALA A 270 -7.32 -14.48 0.92
C ALA A 270 -5.93 -13.92 1.27
N TYR A 271 -5.07 -14.72 1.92
CA TYR A 271 -3.68 -14.36 2.19
C TYR A 271 -2.92 -14.04 0.90
N VAL A 272 -3.03 -14.90 -0.13
CA VAL A 272 -2.34 -14.67 -1.43
C VAL A 272 -2.76 -13.33 -2.04
N VAL A 273 -4.05 -13.02 -2.03
CA VAL A 273 -4.56 -11.75 -2.56
C VAL A 273 -4.07 -10.56 -1.71
N MET A 274 -4.12 -10.68 -0.39
CA MET A 274 -3.65 -9.62 0.53
C MET A 274 -2.12 -9.45 0.52
N SER A 275 -1.36 -10.41 -0.01
CA SER A 275 0.10 -10.36 -0.15
C SER A 275 0.57 -9.83 -1.50
N ILE A 276 -0.35 -9.37 -2.37
CA ILE A 276 0.00 -8.75 -3.65
C ILE A 276 0.50 -7.32 -3.37
N ASP A 277 1.79 -7.07 -3.59
CA ASP A 277 2.43 -5.77 -3.34
C ASP A 277 1.74 -4.60 -4.06
N ILE A 278 1.26 -4.85 -5.28
CA ILE A 278 0.53 -3.84 -6.06
C ILE A 278 -0.76 -3.44 -5.34
N LEU A 279 -1.50 -4.40 -4.78
CA LEU A 279 -2.74 -4.13 -4.05
C LEU A 279 -2.44 -3.36 -2.77
N ALA A 280 -1.44 -3.80 -1.99
CA ALA A 280 -1.00 -3.13 -0.77
C ALA A 280 -0.62 -1.67 -1.06
N TYR A 281 0.15 -1.43 -2.12
CA TYR A 281 0.53 -0.09 -2.56
C TYR A 281 -0.68 0.79 -2.89
N TRP A 282 -1.63 0.30 -3.71
CA TRP A 282 -2.80 1.08 -4.10
C TRP A 282 -3.69 1.43 -2.92
N VAL A 283 -3.91 0.49 -2.02
CA VAL A 283 -4.76 0.68 -0.83
C VAL A 283 -4.13 1.64 0.18
N THR A 284 -2.81 1.62 0.31
CA THR A 284 -2.09 2.54 1.22
C THR A 284 -2.05 3.96 0.67
N VAL A 285 -1.88 4.12 -0.66
CA VAL A 285 -1.82 5.43 -1.31
C VAL A 285 -3.22 6.04 -1.49
N PHE A 286 -4.22 5.21 -1.73
CA PHE A 286 -5.61 5.60 -1.96
C PHE A 286 -6.57 4.82 -1.05
N PRO A 287 -6.61 5.12 0.26
CA PRO A 287 -7.46 4.42 1.21
C PRO A 287 -8.95 4.53 0.87
N GLU A 288 -9.34 5.50 0.04
CA GLU A 288 -10.70 5.69 -0.46
C GLU A 288 -11.20 4.52 -1.32
N ILE A 289 -10.32 3.70 -1.88
CA ILE A 289 -10.69 2.49 -2.64
C ILE A 289 -11.53 1.52 -1.79
N ASN A 290 -11.34 1.54 -0.47
CA ASN A 290 -12.14 0.72 0.46
C ASN A 290 -13.60 1.20 0.60
N LEU A 291 -13.94 2.39 0.08
CA LEU A 291 -15.29 2.96 0.17
C LEU A 291 -16.16 2.65 -1.07
N VAL A 292 -15.54 2.13 -2.13
CA VAL A 292 -16.20 1.75 -3.39
C VAL A 292 -16.54 0.26 -3.38
#